data_5b4b8ec01dab77b9d1569db16def0cf0
#
_entry.id   5b4b8ec01dab77b9d1569db16def0cf0
#
_cell.length_a   1.000
_cell.length_b   1.000
_cell.length_c   1.000
_cell.angle_alpha   90.00
_cell.angle_beta   90.00
_cell.angle_gamma   90.00
#
_symmetry.space_group_name_H-M   'P 1'
#
loop_
_entity.id
_entity.type
_entity.pdbx_description
1 polymer ?
#
loop_
_entity_poly.entity_id
_entity_poly.type
_entity_poly.pdbx_seq_one_letter_code
_entity_poly.pdbx_strand_id
1 'polypeptide(L)'
;MKILGIDTSSMAASVAVIEDNKLLCEYTINTKKTHSQKLMPMIENMLGLSDLNVREIDAIAVCEGPGSFTGLRIGMATAKAIAHVNDIPVIGVNSLEALAANMNLCDKKICSILDAQRNQVYTGRYQYEGTKLVEIKEIGIQQIDELLEE
;
A
#
# COMPACT_ATOMS: atom_id res chain seq x y z
N MET A 1 -7.58 16.28 -6.97
CA MET A 1 -6.39 16.02 -6.11
C MET A 1 -5.70 14.77 -6.64
N LYS A 2 -4.41 14.89 -7.01
CA LYS A 2 -3.60 13.78 -7.51
C LYS A 2 -2.77 13.18 -6.37
N ILE A 3 -2.87 11.88 -6.17
CA ILE A 3 -2.13 11.16 -5.11
C ILE A 3 -1.25 10.09 -5.77
N LEU A 4 0.04 10.10 -5.44
CA LEU A 4 0.96 9.02 -5.77
C LEU A 4 0.92 7.96 -4.67
N GLY A 5 0.45 6.76 -5.00
CA GLY A 5 0.49 5.59 -4.12
C GLY A 5 1.78 4.80 -4.31
N ILE A 6 2.38 4.34 -3.21
CA ILE A 6 3.59 3.50 -3.21
C ILE A 6 3.38 2.33 -2.26
N ASP A 7 3.49 1.11 -2.78
CA ASP A 7 3.49 -0.11 -1.98
C ASP A 7 4.71 -0.98 -2.29
N THR A 8 5.48 -1.24 -1.26
CA THR A 8 6.65 -2.13 -1.26
C THR A 8 6.62 -3.10 -0.07
N SER A 9 5.43 -3.30 0.49
CA SER A 9 5.22 -4.12 1.69
C SER A 9 5.38 -5.63 1.46
N SER A 10 5.36 -6.06 0.20
CA SER A 10 5.46 -7.47 -0.21
C SER A 10 6.63 -7.73 -1.17
N MET A 11 6.65 -8.91 -1.81
CA MET A 11 7.60 -9.22 -2.89
C MET A 11 7.34 -8.39 -4.16
N ALA A 12 6.10 -8.00 -4.39
CA ALA A 12 5.75 -7.07 -5.45
C ALA A 12 6.02 -5.63 -5.00
N ALA A 13 6.44 -4.79 -5.93
CA ALA A 13 6.41 -3.34 -5.77
C ALA A 13 5.35 -2.78 -6.70
N SER A 14 4.51 -1.89 -6.18
CA SER A 14 3.46 -1.23 -6.93
C SER A 14 3.51 0.27 -6.72
N VAL A 15 3.26 1.01 -7.78
CA VAL A 15 3.10 2.46 -7.77
C VAL A 15 1.89 2.84 -8.62
N ALA A 16 1.12 3.82 -8.18
CA ALA A 16 -0.07 4.26 -8.90
C ALA A 16 -0.30 5.76 -8.72
N VAL A 17 -0.95 6.40 -9.67
CA VAL A 17 -1.49 7.76 -9.49
C VAL A 17 -3.00 7.70 -9.64
N ILE A 18 -3.68 8.25 -8.66
CA ILE A 18 -5.12 8.51 -8.71
C ILE A 18 -5.39 10.01 -8.76
N GLU A 19 -6.42 10.42 -9.46
CA GLU A 19 -6.97 11.76 -9.41
C GLU A 19 -8.41 11.67 -8.92
N ASP A 20 -8.66 12.27 -7.77
CA ASP A 20 -9.92 12.11 -7.02
C ASP A 20 -10.24 10.62 -6.77
N ASN A 21 -11.19 10.04 -7.48
CA ASN A 21 -11.53 8.61 -7.38
C ASN A 21 -11.20 7.82 -8.66
N LYS A 22 -10.39 8.39 -9.56
CA LYS A 22 -10.04 7.77 -10.83
C LYS A 22 -8.58 7.34 -10.84
N LEU A 23 -8.33 6.07 -11.11
CA LEU A 23 -6.98 5.57 -11.41
C LEU A 23 -6.52 6.14 -12.76
N LEU A 24 -5.41 6.88 -12.77
CA LEU A 24 -4.79 7.41 -13.98
C LEU A 24 -3.78 6.43 -14.57
N CYS A 25 -2.91 5.88 -13.72
CA CYS A 25 -1.89 4.92 -14.12
C CYS A 25 -1.46 4.07 -12.92
N GLU A 26 -0.98 2.86 -13.23
CA GLU A 26 -0.45 1.91 -12.25
C GLU A 26 0.67 1.09 -12.88
N TYR A 27 1.73 0.86 -12.09
CA TYR A 27 2.80 -0.08 -12.40
C TYR A 27 3.02 -1.04 -11.25
N THR A 28 3.01 -2.35 -11.57
CA THR A 28 3.35 -3.40 -10.62
C THR A 28 4.47 -4.26 -11.18
N ILE A 29 5.52 -4.48 -10.39
CA ILE A 29 6.63 -5.37 -10.71
C ILE A 29 6.77 -6.41 -9.62
N ASN A 30 6.67 -7.69 -10.01
CA ASN A 30 6.94 -8.84 -9.14
C ASN A 30 8.17 -9.59 -9.67
N THR A 31 9.36 -9.21 -9.19
CA THR A 31 10.62 -9.81 -9.62
C THR A 31 11.55 -9.99 -8.43
N LYS A 32 12.49 -10.95 -8.52
CA LYS A 32 13.52 -11.22 -7.50
C LYS A 32 14.53 -10.08 -7.28
N LYS A 33 14.49 -8.99 -8.07
CA LYS A 33 15.40 -7.86 -7.91
C LYS A 33 14.91 -6.93 -6.80
N THR A 34 15.85 -6.31 -6.08
CA THR A 34 15.57 -5.46 -4.93
C THR A 34 14.73 -4.23 -5.29
N HIS A 35 13.76 -3.89 -4.44
CA HIS A 35 12.91 -2.71 -4.60
C HIS A 35 13.72 -1.41 -4.74
N SER A 36 14.87 -1.30 -4.05
CA SER A 36 15.74 -0.12 -4.09
C SER A 36 16.28 0.21 -5.49
N GLN A 37 16.45 -0.78 -6.35
CA GLN A 37 16.95 -0.57 -7.72
C GLN A 37 15.84 -0.21 -8.71
N LYS A 38 14.59 -0.47 -8.35
CA LYS A 38 13.48 -0.41 -9.30
C LYS A 38 12.44 0.65 -9.00
N LEU A 39 12.25 1.00 -7.73
CA LEU A 39 11.14 1.85 -7.32
C LEU A 39 11.19 3.23 -8.00
N MET A 40 12.35 3.92 -7.98
CA MET A 40 12.48 5.22 -8.67
C MET A 40 12.28 5.12 -10.18
N PRO A 41 12.95 4.19 -10.91
CA PRO A 41 12.67 3.97 -12.33
C PRO A 41 11.21 3.65 -12.64
N MET A 42 10.49 2.92 -11.77
CA MET A 42 9.07 2.64 -11.94
C MET A 42 8.25 3.93 -11.88
N ILE A 43 8.51 4.77 -10.88
CA ILE A 43 7.81 6.05 -10.71
C ILE A 43 8.08 6.96 -11.90
N GLU A 44 9.35 7.13 -12.29
CA GLU A 44 9.75 7.95 -13.43
C GLU A 44 9.10 7.50 -14.74
N ASN A 45 9.16 6.18 -15.04
CA ASN A 45 8.58 5.62 -16.26
C ASN A 45 7.05 5.74 -16.26
N MET A 46 6.39 5.47 -15.12
CA MET A 46 4.94 5.57 -15.00
C MET A 46 4.47 7.01 -15.23
N LEU A 47 5.08 7.98 -14.58
CA LEU A 47 4.75 9.39 -14.74
C LEU A 47 5.02 9.85 -16.17
N GLY A 48 6.18 9.51 -16.75
CA GLY A 48 6.55 9.89 -18.12
C GLY A 48 5.63 9.33 -19.19
N LEU A 49 5.19 8.07 -19.07
CA LEU A 49 4.25 7.45 -20.01
C LEU A 49 2.81 7.96 -19.86
N SER A 50 2.51 8.58 -18.74
CA SER A 50 1.18 9.14 -18.46
C SER A 50 1.12 10.67 -18.66
N ASP A 51 2.19 11.25 -19.21
CA ASP A 51 2.35 12.70 -19.38
C ASP A 51 2.15 13.50 -18.08
N LEU A 52 2.49 12.88 -16.93
CA LEU A 52 2.39 13.48 -15.61
C LEU A 52 3.75 13.95 -15.10
N ASN A 53 3.75 15.10 -14.42
CA ASN A 53 4.92 15.59 -13.72
C ASN A 53 4.76 15.36 -12.21
N VAL A 54 5.86 15.03 -11.52
CA VAL A 54 5.84 14.87 -10.05
C VAL A 54 5.36 16.12 -9.32
N ARG A 55 5.54 17.30 -9.90
CA ARG A 55 5.06 18.58 -9.34
C ARG A 55 3.54 18.74 -9.39
N GLU A 56 2.84 17.88 -10.12
CA GLU A 56 1.36 17.86 -10.18
C GLU A 56 0.77 16.95 -9.11
N ILE A 57 1.62 16.24 -8.33
CA ILE A 57 1.20 15.37 -7.24
C ILE A 57 0.95 16.22 -5.99
N ASP A 58 -0.24 16.11 -5.43
CA ASP A 58 -0.67 16.85 -4.26
C ASP A 58 -0.30 16.17 -2.93
N ALA A 59 -0.17 14.83 -2.94
CA ALA A 59 0.19 14.03 -1.77
C ALA A 59 0.79 12.68 -2.18
N ILE A 60 1.57 12.07 -1.28
CA ILE A 60 2.06 10.70 -1.45
C ILE A 60 1.44 9.82 -0.37
N ALA A 61 0.78 8.73 -0.79
CA ALA A 61 0.33 7.65 0.08
C ALA A 61 1.35 6.51 0.02
N VAL A 62 1.83 6.03 1.16
CA VAL A 62 2.82 4.95 1.21
C VAL A 62 2.44 3.90 2.24
N CYS A 63 2.57 2.62 1.89
CA CYS A 63 2.36 1.54 2.84
C CYS A 63 3.37 1.62 4.00
N GLU A 64 2.85 1.71 5.23
CA GLU A 64 3.66 1.76 6.46
C GLU A 64 3.76 0.40 7.17
N GLY A 65 3.04 -0.61 6.67
CA GLY A 65 3.03 -1.96 7.20
C GLY A 65 1.66 -2.42 7.72
N PRO A 66 1.61 -3.64 8.21
CA PRO A 66 2.70 -4.64 8.31
C PRO A 66 3.18 -5.17 6.95
N GLY A 67 4.38 -5.79 6.92
CA GLY A 67 4.94 -6.38 5.71
C GLY A 67 6.46 -6.52 5.74
N SER A 68 7.07 -6.61 4.56
CA SER A 68 8.52 -6.72 4.40
C SER A 68 9.27 -5.54 5.02
N PHE A 69 10.02 -5.78 6.08
CA PHE A 69 10.78 -4.75 6.79
C PHE A 69 11.71 -3.92 5.89
N THR A 70 12.43 -4.59 4.99
CA THR A 70 13.31 -3.91 4.01
C THR A 70 12.50 -3.16 2.97
N GLY A 71 11.44 -3.78 2.46
CA GLY A 71 10.54 -3.17 1.48
C GLY A 71 9.90 -1.89 2.01
N LEU A 72 9.27 -1.93 3.17
CA LEU A 72 8.64 -0.77 3.81
C LEU A 72 9.60 0.41 3.99
N ARG A 73 10.85 0.14 4.40
CA ARG A 73 11.88 1.19 4.55
C ARG A 73 12.24 1.84 3.22
N ILE A 74 12.35 1.04 2.15
CA ILE A 74 12.65 1.56 0.80
C ILE A 74 11.49 2.43 0.32
N GLY A 75 10.25 1.98 0.43
CA GLY A 75 9.07 2.75 0.05
C GLY A 75 8.97 4.06 0.82
N MET A 76 9.08 3.99 2.15
CA MET A 76 9.00 5.16 3.02
C MET A 76 10.14 6.17 2.75
N ALA A 77 11.38 5.70 2.56
CA ALA A 77 12.51 6.58 2.24
C ALA A 77 12.31 7.28 0.89
N THR A 78 11.83 6.54 -0.12
CA THR A 78 11.54 7.10 -1.44
C THR A 78 10.40 8.12 -1.38
N ALA A 79 9.30 7.79 -0.70
CA ALA A 79 8.17 8.69 -0.51
C ALA A 79 8.60 10.01 0.17
N LYS A 80 9.34 9.90 1.27
CA LYS A 80 9.86 11.07 2.00
C LYS A 80 10.84 11.91 1.18
N ALA A 81 11.70 11.28 0.37
CA ALA A 81 12.64 12.00 -0.49
C ALA A 81 11.90 12.82 -1.56
N ILE A 82 10.93 12.20 -2.24
CA ILE A 82 10.12 12.90 -3.25
C ILE A 82 9.30 14.02 -2.60
N ALA A 83 8.67 13.74 -1.49
CA ALA A 83 7.85 14.70 -0.75
C ALA A 83 8.66 15.92 -0.28
N HIS A 84 9.84 15.70 0.27
CA HIS A 84 10.72 16.76 0.76
C HIS A 84 11.17 17.71 -0.35
N VAL A 85 11.50 17.19 -1.53
CA VAL A 85 11.96 18.01 -2.67
C VAL A 85 10.80 18.83 -3.28
N ASN A 86 9.59 18.32 -3.22
CA ASN A 86 8.42 18.94 -3.86
C ASN A 86 7.49 19.66 -2.87
N ASP A 87 7.83 19.65 -1.58
CA ASP A 87 7.03 20.24 -0.49
C ASP A 87 5.58 19.72 -0.44
N ILE A 88 5.41 18.40 -0.57
CA ILE A 88 4.11 17.73 -0.54
C ILE A 88 3.99 16.77 0.65
N PRO A 89 2.77 16.57 1.20
CA PRO A 89 2.58 15.71 2.37
C PRO A 89 2.75 14.23 2.05
N VAL A 90 3.18 13.45 3.05
CA VAL A 90 3.22 11.98 3.02
C VAL A 90 2.19 11.44 4.01
N ILE A 91 1.40 10.48 3.57
CA ILE A 91 0.36 9.81 4.34
C ILE A 91 0.74 8.34 4.44
N GLY A 92 0.84 7.81 5.67
CA GLY A 92 0.99 6.39 5.93
C GLY A 92 -0.33 5.66 5.71
N VAL A 93 -0.28 4.49 5.06
CA VAL A 93 -1.44 3.62 4.84
C VAL A 93 -1.14 2.23 5.39
N ASN A 94 -2.03 1.71 6.21
CA ASN A 94 -1.89 0.35 6.72
C ASN A 94 -2.08 -0.68 5.61
N SER A 95 -1.15 -1.64 5.49
CA SER A 95 -1.18 -2.66 4.43
C SER A 95 -2.39 -3.58 4.51
N LEU A 96 -2.87 -3.92 5.72
CA LEU A 96 -4.05 -4.77 5.91
C LEU A 96 -5.34 -4.01 5.57
N GLU A 97 -5.40 -2.72 5.90
CA GLU A 97 -6.52 -1.85 5.52
C GLU A 97 -6.59 -1.69 4.00
N ALA A 98 -5.44 -1.45 3.34
CA ALA A 98 -5.35 -1.38 1.89
C ALA A 98 -5.81 -2.68 1.20
N LEU A 99 -5.46 -3.85 1.77
CA LEU A 99 -5.96 -5.14 1.29
C LEU A 99 -7.47 -5.27 1.46
N ALA A 100 -8.01 -4.89 2.62
CA ALA A 100 -9.45 -4.93 2.90
C ALA A 100 -10.24 -4.03 1.94
N ALA A 101 -9.68 -2.86 1.59
CA ALA A 101 -10.31 -1.91 0.68
C ALA A 101 -10.57 -2.48 -0.73
N ASN A 102 -9.81 -3.51 -1.16
CA ASN A 102 -10.07 -4.19 -2.43
C ASN A 102 -11.41 -4.96 -2.46
N MET A 103 -11.99 -5.26 -1.29
CA MET A 103 -13.30 -5.91 -1.16
C MET A 103 -14.44 -4.91 -1.17
N ASN A 104 -14.33 -3.86 -1.95
CA ASN A 104 -15.19 -2.70 -2.01
C ASN A 104 -16.69 -3.03 -1.79
N LEU A 105 -17.29 -2.36 -0.81
CA LEU A 105 -18.72 -2.49 -0.45
C LEU A 105 -19.18 -3.92 -0.10
N CYS A 106 -18.26 -4.79 0.34
CA CYS A 106 -18.64 -6.09 0.86
C CYS A 106 -19.49 -5.92 2.13
N ASP A 107 -20.64 -6.57 2.19
CA ASP A 107 -21.58 -6.55 3.34
C ASP A 107 -21.14 -7.45 4.49
N LYS A 108 -20.06 -8.20 4.30
CA LYS A 108 -19.53 -9.15 5.29
C LYS A 108 -18.27 -8.59 5.98
N LYS A 109 -17.92 -9.24 7.07
CA LYS A 109 -16.64 -8.99 7.73
C LYS A 109 -15.49 -9.43 6.82
N ILE A 110 -14.49 -8.58 6.70
CA ILE A 110 -13.29 -8.80 5.90
C ILE A 110 -12.15 -9.10 6.84
N CYS A 111 -11.47 -10.23 6.64
CA CYS A 111 -10.25 -10.56 7.33
C CYS A 111 -9.08 -10.45 6.34
N SER A 112 -8.28 -9.39 6.47
CA SER A 112 -7.03 -9.25 5.73
C SER A 112 -5.92 -9.99 6.46
N ILE A 113 -5.10 -10.72 5.71
CA ILE A 113 -3.97 -11.48 6.24
C ILE A 113 -2.70 -11.23 5.45
N LEU A 114 -1.58 -11.12 6.14
CA LEU A 114 -0.23 -11.06 5.57
C LEU A 114 0.69 -12.03 6.31
N ASP A 115 1.58 -12.68 5.58
CA ASP A 115 2.57 -13.60 6.17
C ASP A 115 3.48 -12.86 7.16
N ALA A 116 3.52 -13.31 8.40
CA ALA A 116 4.39 -12.84 9.46
C ALA A 116 5.57 -13.82 9.74
N GLN A 117 5.76 -14.82 8.86
CA GLN A 117 6.72 -15.92 8.98
C GLN A 117 6.43 -16.88 10.15
N ARG A 118 7.13 -18.00 10.20
CA ARG A 118 7.04 -19.00 11.29
C ARG A 118 5.62 -19.51 11.57
N ASN A 119 4.84 -19.73 10.53
CA ASN A 119 3.43 -20.15 10.60
C ASN A 119 2.51 -19.12 11.30
N GLN A 120 2.92 -17.85 11.32
CA GLN A 120 2.15 -16.76 11.86
C GLN A 120 1.69 -15.82 10.76
N VAL A 121 0.59 -15.12 11.00
CA VAL A 121 0.03 -14.12 10.10
C VAL A 121 -0.28 -12.84 10.85
N TYR A 122 -0.04 -11.71 10.19
CA TYR A 122 -0.66 -10.45 10.57
C TYR A 122 -2.12 -10.50 10.16
N THR A 123 -3.02 -10.10 11.03
CA THR A 123 -4.47 -10.08 10.77
C THR A 123 -5.06 -8.74 11.08
N GLY A 124 -5.94 -8.26 10.22
CA GLY A 124 -6.81 -7.12 10.45
C GLY A 124 -8.25 -7.49 10.10
N ARG A 125 -9.21 -7.07 10.91
CA ARG A 125 -10.62 -7.33 10.64
C ARG A 125 -11.35 -6.02 10.43
N TYR A 126 -12.07 -5.98 9.34
CA TYR A 126 -12.73 -4.78 8.83
C TYR A 126 -14.18 -5.08 8.44
N GLN A 127 -14.97 -4.04 8.38
CA GLN A 127 -16.34 -4.07 7.86
C GLN A 127 -16.68 -2.72 7.23
N TYR A 128 -17.49 -2.72 6.19
CA TYR A 128 -18.02 -1.49 5.65
C TYR A 128 -19.24 -1.01 6.45
N GLU A 129 -19.21 0.24 6.89
CA GLU A 129 -20.35 1.00 7.42
C GLU A 129 -20.73 2.04 6.36
N GLY A 130 -21.72 1.71 5.54
CA GLY A 130 -22.00 2.47 4.33
C GLY A 130 -20.82 2.39 3.34
N THR A 131 -20.19 3.51 3.03
CA THR A 131 -19.02 3.58 2.13
C THR A 131 -17.68 3.60 2.88
N LYS A 132 -17.71 3.63 4.22
CA LYS A 132 -16.50 3.73 5.05
C LYS A 132 -16.05 2.35 5.51
N LEU A 133 -14.79 2.02 5.25
CA LEU A 133 -14.14 0.85 5.85
C LEU A 133 -13.79 1.15 7.31
N VAL A 134 -14.20 0.29 8.23
CA VAL A 134 -13.98 0.45 9.68
C VAL A 134 -13.26 -0.78 10.20
N GLU A 135 -12.21 -0.58 10.99
CA GLU A 135 -11.54 -1.64 11.73
C GLU A 135 -12.44 -2.10 12.89
N ILE A 136 -12.73 -3.40 12.95
CA ILE A 136 -13.60 -4.00 13.97
C ILE A 136 -12.86 -4.85 15.01
N LYS A 137 -11.59 -5.14 14.77
CA LYS A 137 -10.69 -5.79 15.74
C LYS A 137 -9.27 -5.30 15.50
N GLU A 138 -8.56 -4.95 16.56
CA GLU A 138 -7.18 -4.47 16.52
C GLU A 138 -6.27 -5.42 15.75
N ILE A 139 -5.36 -4.84 14.99
CA ILE A 139 -4.37 -5.59 14.20
C ILE A 139 -3.47 -6.37 15.14
N GLY A 140 -3.29 -7.65 14.84
CA GLY A 140 -2.49 -8.56 15.64
C GLY A 140 -1.70 -9.57 14.82
N ILE A 141 -0.90 -10.36 15.53
CA ILE A 141 -0.22 -11.55 15.01
C ILE A 141 -0.82 -12.76 15.67
N GLN A 142 -1.17 -13.78 14.90
CA GLN A 142 -1.67 -15.05 15.42
C GLN A 142 -1.18 -16.23 14.59
N GLN A 143 -1.28 -17.45 15.13
CA GLN A 143 -0.99 -18.66 14.37
C GLN A 143 -2.07 -18.86 13.30
N ILE A 144 -1.67 -19.35 12.14
CA ILE A 144 -2.62 -19.54 11.03
C ILE A 144 -3.70 -20.58 11.39
N ASP A 145 -3.33 -21.59 12.16
CA ASP A 145 -4.27 -22.63 12.59
C ASP A 145 -5.36 -22.07 13.52
N GLU A 146 -4.99 -21.18 14.45
CA GLU A 146 -5.94 -20.47 15.33
C GLU A 146 -6.90 -19.58 14.53
N LEU A 147 -6.40 -18.93 13.48
CA LEU A 147 -7.23 -18.10 12.60
C LEU A 147 -8.30 -18.90 11.87
N LEU A 148 -7.99 -20.14 11.51
CA LEU A 148 -8.92 -21.02 10.77
C LEU A 148 -10.01 -21.64 11.64
N GLU A 149 -9.85 -21.62 12.97
CA GLU A 149 -10.82 -22.10 13.95
C GLU A 149 -11.84 -21.01 14.36
N GLU A 150 -11.58 -19.73 14.08
CA GLU A 150 -12.47 -18.59 14.36
C GLU A 150 -13.56 -18.41 13.28
#